data_d535ca1c1e085e503daf026b548ef946
#
_entry.id   d535ca1c1e085e503daf026b548ef946
#
_cell.length_a   1.000
_cell.length_b   1.000
_cell.length_c   1.000
_cell.angle_alpha   90.00
_cell.angle_beta   90.00
_cell.angle_gamma   90.00
#
_symmetry.space_group_name_H-M   'P 1'
#
loop_
_entity.id
_entity.type
_entity.pdbx_description
1 polymer ?
#
loop_
_entity_poly.entity_id
_entity_poly.type
_entity_poly.pdbx_seq_one_letter_code
_entity_poly.pdbx_strand_id
1 'polypeptide(L)'
;PRESFTDAALENLRKLVDAKGSLIRKALAVDSLPIETDGEKVSFPWFAEGQDSESVKAYTHFIAALCDMARNQKRITAKEKPADNEKYAFRCFLLRLGFIGAEYKGERKILLKNLSGSSAFKNGEPKSEMLRPEPVNPAMRVDAGEHQELTEELLDEILIQQVNAGMGGAADGISE
;
A
#
# COMPACT_ATOMS: atom_id res chain seq x y z
N PRO A 1 -3.72 -21.94 -9.78
CA PRO A 1 -4.30 -22.63 -10.93
C PRO A 1 -5.21 -21.68 -11.71
N ARG A 2 -5.15 -21.73 -13.03
CA ARG A 2 -5.97 -20.85 -13.91
C ARG A 2 -7.47 -21.18 -13.82
N GLU A 3 -7.83 -22.37 -13.47
CA GLU A 3 -9.23 -22.77 -13.27
C GLU A 3 -10.01 -21.88 -12.31
N SER A 4 -9.31 -21.22 -11.39
CA SER A 4 -9.88 -20.23 -10.49
C SER A 4 -9.78 -18.79 -10.99
N PHE A 5 -9.23 -18.56 -12.18
CA PHE A 5 -8.99 -17.23 -12.76
C PHE A 5 -9.75 -17.08 -14.08
N THR A 6 -10.90 -16.41 -14.04
CA THR A 6 -11.66 -16.09 -15.25
C THR A 6 -10.92 -15.07 -16.11
N ASP A 7 -11.25 -15.00 -17.41
CA ASP A 7 -10.67 -13.98 -18.31
C ASP A 7 -10.94 -12.56 -17.79
N ALA A 8 -12.10 -12.32 -17.18
CA ALA A 8 -12.41 -11.05 -16.54
C ALA A 8 -11.53 -10.75 -15.34
N ALA A 9 -11.20 -11.75 -14.52
CA ALA A 9 -10.27 -11.58 -13.39
C ALA A 9 -8.84 -11.33 -13.87
N LEU A 10 -8.42 -11.96 -14.97
CA LEU A 10 -7.12 -11.72 -15.59
C LEU A 10 -7.02 -10.29 -16.17
N GLU A 11 -8.08 -9.82 -16.83
CA GLU A 11 -8.15 -8.44 -17.31
C GLU A 11 -8.11 -7.43 -16.14
N ASN A 12 -8.84 -7.70 -15.07
CA ASN A 12 -8.81 -6.91 -13.85
C ASN A 12 -7.40 -6.88 -13.23
N LEU A 13 -6.71 -8.02 -13.20
CA LEU A 13 -5.34 -8.10 -12.68
C LEU A 13 -4.38 -7.24 -13.50
N ARG A 14 -4.47 -7.30 -14.84
CA ARG A 14 -3.67 -6.44 -15.73
C ARG A 14 -3.95 -4.96 -15.47
N LYS A 15 -5.21 -4.56 -15.41
CA LYS A 15 -5.62 -3.18 -15.10
C LYS A 15 -5.12 -2.73 -13.72
N LEU A 16 -5.14 -3.61 -12.72
CA LEU A 16 -4.66 -3.31 -11.37
C LEU A 16 -3.14 -3.09 -11.36
N VAL A 17 -2.40 -3.96 -12.05
CA VAL A 17 -0.95 -3.84 -12.19
C VAL A 17 -0.59 -2.59 -13.00
N ASP A 18 -1.30 -2.26 -14.08
CA ASP A 18 -1.09 -1.03 -14.85
C ASP A 18 -1.37 0.22 -14.02
N ALA A 19 -2.47 0.23 -13.25
CA ALA A 19 -2.85 1.37 -12.41
C ALA A 19 -1.88 1.66 -11.25
N LYS A 20 -1.00 0.72 -10.92
CA LYS A 20 -0.01 0.81 -9.84
C LYS A 20 1.41 0.48 -10.31
N GLY A 21 1.61 0.37 -11.61
CA GLY A 21 2.82 -0.16 -12.22
C GLY A 21 4.09 0.55 -11.79
N SER A 22 4.12 1.88 -11.74
CA SER A 22 5.31 2.63 -11.31
C SER A 22 5.67 2.36 -9.86
N LEU A 23 4.66 2.33 -8.97
CA LEU A 23 4.87 2.06 -7.54
C LEU A 23 5.31 0.61 -7.29
N ILE A 24 4.70 -0.36 -7.98
CA ILE A 24 5.05 -1.77 -7.85
C ILE A 24 6.47 -2.01 -8.35
N ARG A 25 6.84 -1.49 -9.54
CA ARG A 25 8.21 -1.62 -10.07
C ARG A 25 9.26 -1.07 -9.10
N LYS A 26 9.02 0.12 -8.56
CA LYS A 26 9.92 0.73 -7.57
C LYS A 26 9.98 -0.07 -6.28
N ALA A 27 8.83 -0.51 -5.75
CA ALA A 27 8.76 -1.28 -4.52
C ALA A 27 9.54 -2.60 -4.61
N LEU A 28 9.40 -3.29 -5.74
CA LEU A 28 10.05 -4.58 -5.99
C LEU A 28 11.46 -4.43 -6.60
N ALA A 29 11.87 -3.22 -6.99
CA ALA A 29 13.12 -2.93 -7.70
C ALA A 29 13.24 -3.73 -9.01
N VAL A 30 12.19 -3.73 -9.83
CA VAL A 30 12.12 -4.42 -11.11
C VAL A 30 11.76 -3.46 -12.24
N ASP A 31 12.25 -3.73 -13.45
CA ASP A 31 12.02 -2.87 -14.62
C ASP A 31 10.65 -3.10 -15.27
N SER A 32 10.14 -4.31 -15.21
CA SER A 32 8.89 -4.70 -15.84
C SER A 32 8.05 -5.63 -14.97
N LEU A 33 6.76 -5.70 -15.26
CA LEU A 33 5.79 -6.52 -14.53
C LEU A 33 5.03 -7.44 -15.49
N PRO A 34 5.71 -8.35 -16.19
CA PRO A 34 5.05 -9.27 -17.12
C PRO A 34 4.13 -10.22 -16.35
N ILE A 35 2.95 -10.46 -16.91
CA ILE A 35 2.00 -11.46 -16.45
C ILE A 35 1.92 -12.52 -17.54
N GLU A 36 2.49 -13.67 -17.28
CA GLU A 36 2.50 -14.79 -18.21
C GLU A 36 1.35 -15.74 -17.91
N THR A 37 0.74 -16.25 -18.98
CA THR A 37 -0.34 -17.22 -18.85
C THR A 37 -0.03 -18.43 -19.72
N ASP A 38 0.09 -19.57 -19.11
CA ASP A 38 0.25 -20.85 -19.76
C ASP A 38 -1.00 -21.68 -19.47
N GLY A 39 -1.98 -21.67 -20.41
CA GLY A 39 -3.21 -22.46 -20.34
C GLY A 39 -3.80 -22.78 -18.96
N GLU A 40 -3.01 -23.19 -18.00
CA GLU A 40 -3.40 -23.63 -16.66
C GLU A 40 -2.86 -22.77 -15.53
N LYS A 41 -1.85 -21.93 -15.79
CA LYS A 41 -1.14 -21.16 -14.75
C LYS A 41 -1.02 -19.69 -15.12
N VAL A 42 -1.04 -18.84 -14.10
CA VAL A 42 -0.63 -17.44 -14.18
C VAL A 42 0.69 -17.31 -13.45
N SER A 43 1.70 -16.82 -14.13
CA SER A 43 3.08 -16.68 -13.62
C SER A 43 3.48 -15.21 -13.55
N PHE A 44 4.28 -14.89 -12.57
CA PHE A 44 4.76 -13.54 -12.27
C PHE A 44 6.30 -13.59 -12.17
N PRO A 45 7.03 -13.52 -13.29
CA PRO A 45 8.49 -13.55 -13.27
C PRO A 45 9.08 -12.21 -12.84
N TRP A 46 8.66 -11.71 -11.68
CA TRP A 46 9.04 -10.40 -11.16
C TRP A 46 10.21 -10.44 -10.19
N PHE A 47 10.58 -11.62 -9.73
CA PHE A 47 11.54 -11.76 -8.65
C PHE A 47 12.79 -12.48 -9.11
N ALA A 48 13.95 -11.91 -8.75
CA ALA A 48 15.22 -12.56 -8.98
C ALA A 48 15.38 -13.81 -8.09
N GLU A 49 16.17 -14.77 -8.56
CA GLU A 49 16.57 -15.91 -7.75
C GLU A 49 17.45 -15.48 -6.56
N GLY A 50 17.44 -16.25 -5.47
CA GLY A 50 18.29 -16.01 -4.32
C GLY A 50 17.75 -14.99 -3.30
N GLN A 51 16.45 -14.71 -3.32
CA GLN A 51 15.82 -13.90 -2.29
C GLN A 51 15.80 -14.62 -0.94
N ASP A 52 15.87 -13.85 0.16
CA ASP A 52 15.71 -14.41 1.51
C ASP A 52 14.27 -14.89 1.75
N SER A 53 14.09 -15.76 2.74
CA SER A 53 12.80 -16.41 3.01
C SER A 53 11.69 -15.42 3.40
N GLU A 54 12.01 -14.32 4.07
CA GLU A 54 11.05 -13.30 4.46
C GLU A 54 10.59 -12.49 3.26
N SER A 55 11.51 -12.15 2.36
CA SER A 55 11.19 -11.49 1.09
C SER A 55 10.32 -12.37 0.20
N VAL A 56 10.65 -13.66 0.08
CA VAL A 56 9.84 -14.62 -0.67
C VAL A 56 8.42 -14.71 -0.11
N LYS A 57 8.30 -14.76 1.21
CA LYS A 57 6.99 -14.76 1.89
C LYS A 57 6.20 -13.50 1.57
N ALA A 58 6.81 -12.31 1.76
CA ALA A 58 6.18 -11.03 1.50
C ALA A 58 5.72 -10.90 0.03
N TYR A 59 6.53 -11.32 -0.91
CA TYR A 59 6.21 -11.29 -2.34
C TYR A 59 5.11 -12.29 -2.71
N THR A 60 5.13 -13.49 -2.14
CA THR A 60 4.09 -14.49 -2.36
C THR A 60 2.73 -14.00 -1.85
N HIS A 61 2.69 -13.44 -0.66
CA HIS A 61 1.47 -12.85 -0.10
C HIS A 61 0.99 -11.65 -0.94
N PHE A 62 1.91 -10.81 -1.41
CA PHE A 62 1.58 -9.68 -2.27
C PHE A 62 0.92 -10.11 -3.58
N ILE A 63 1.48 -11.10 -4.27
CA ILE A 63 0.89 -11.68 -5.50
C ILE A 63 -0.48 -12.32 -5.22
N ALA A 64 -0.59 -13.09 -4.14
CA ALA A 64 -1.86 -13.72 -3.77
C ALA A 64 -2.95 -12.66 -3.51
N ALA A 65 -2.63 -11.61 -2.76
CA ALA A 65 -3.55 -10.52 -2.47
C ALA A 65 -3.94 -9.70 -3.73
N LEU A 66 -3.01 -9.49 -4.67
CA LEU A 66 -3.32 -8.90 -5.97
C LEU A 66 -4.31 -9.75 -6.77
N CYS A 67 -4.09 -11.06 -6.80
CA CYS A 67 -4.98 -12.02 -7.46
C CYS A 67 -6.37 -12.04 -6.83
N ASP A 68 -6.46 -12.01 -5.51
CA ASP A 68 -7.73 -12.00 -4.78
C ASP A 68 -8.49 -10.68 -5.01
N MET A 69 -7.80 -9.56 -5.00
CA MET A 69 -8.42 -8.27 -5.35
C MET A 69 -8.97 -8.28 -6.78
N ALA A 70 -8.22 -8.82 -7.74
CA ALA A 70 -8.64 -8.90 -9.14
C ALA A 70 -9.88 -9.79 -9.35
N ARG A 71 -10.02 -10.86 -8.55
CA ARG A 71 -11.20 -11.74 -8.57
C ARG A 71 -12.44 -11.10 -7.96
N ASN A 72 -12.24 -10.39 -6.84
CA ASN A 72 -13.34 -9.86 -6.04
C ASN A 72 -13.88 -8.52 -6.57
N GLN A 73 -13.07 -7.77 -7.30
CA GLN A 73 -13.49 -6.47 -7.83
C GLN A 73 -14.19 -6.61 -9.18
N LYS A 74 -15.40 -6.06 -9.28
CA LYS A 74 -16.19 -6.07 -10.52
C LYS A 74 -15.65 -5.11 -11.58
N ARG A 75 -15.00 -4.02 -11.17
CA ARG A 75 -14.47 -2.99 -12.07
C ARG A 75 -13.19 -2.37 -11.51
N ILE A 76 -12.13 -2.40 -12.30
CA ILE A 76 -10.86 -1.77 -11.99
C ILE A 76 -10.54 -0.74 -13.07
N THR A 77 -10.09 0.44 -12.66
CA THR A 77 -9.66 1.49 -13.58
C THR A 77 -8.14 1.41 -13.74
N ALA A 78 -7.67 1.27 -14.97
CA ALA A 78 -6.24 1.18 -15.30
C ALA A 78 -5.49 2.52 -15.20
N LYS A 79 -6.16 3.63 -14.85
CA LYS A 79 -5.53 4.94 -14.79
C LYS A 79 -4.60 5.06 -13.59
N GLU A 80 -3.31 5.19 -13.85
CA GLU A 80 -2.31 5.49 -12.83
C GLU A 80 -2.49 6.92 -12.33
N LYS A 81 -2.44 7.08 -11.00
CA LYS A 81 -2.44 8.40 -10.35
C LYS A 81 -1.04 8.68 -9.86
N PRO A 82 -0.45 9.82 -10.23
CA PRO A 82 0.84 10.24 -9.68
C PRO A 82 0.70 10.37 -8.15
N ALA A 83 1.74 9.98 -7.44
CA ALA A 83 1.80 10.06 -5.99
C ALA A 83 3.02 10.90 -5.59
N ASP A 84 2.79 12.02 -4.91
CA ASP A 84 3.85 12.88 -4.39
C ASP A 84 4.64 12.16 -3.28
N ASN A 85 3.96 11.33 -2.50
CA ASN A 85 4.56 10.46 -1.49
C ASN A 85 4.29 9.00 -1.86
N GLU A 86 5.29 8.39 -2.51
CA GLU A 86 5.20 7.01 -3.03
C GLU A 86 5.02 5.99 -1.91
N LYS A 87 5.76 6.15 -0.81
CA LYS A 87 5.71 5.24 0.34
C LYS A 87 4.34 5.25 1.00
N TYR A 88 3.76 6.42 1.21
CA TYR A 88 2.41 6.55 1.73
C TYR A 88 1.36 5.94 0.78
N ALA A 89 1.43 6.28 -0.51
CA ALA A 89 0.49 5.78 -1.51
C ALA A 89 0.54 4.25 -1.62
N PHE A 90 1.74 3.66 -1.56
CA PHE A 90 1.90 2.22 -1.61
C PHE A 90 1.45 1.55 -0.31
N ARG A 91 1.69 2.15 0.85
CA ARG A 91 1.14 1.66 2.12
C ARG A 91 -0.39 1.61 2.09
N CYS A 92 -1.06 2.67 1.64
CA CYS A 92 -2.52 2.68 1.46
C CYS A 92 -2.98 1.57 0.50
N PHE A 93 -2.20 1.27 -0.52
CA PHE A 93 -2.51 0.16 -1.43
C PHE A 93 -2.34 -1.20 -0.75
N LEU A 94 -1.28 -1.42 0.03
CA LEU A 94 -1.07 -2.64 0.80
C LEU A 94 -2.21 -2.89 1.82
N LEU A 95 -2.68 -1.85 2.50
CA LEU A 95 -3.82 -1.97 3.42
C LEU A 95 -5.10 -2.41 2.69
N ARG A 96 -5.35 -1.90 1.48
CA ARG A 96 -6.46 -2.35 0.63
C ARG A 96 -6.32 -3.80 0.17
N LEU A 97 -5.10 -4.29 0.02
CA LEU A 97 -4.80 -5.69 -0.29
C LEU A 97 -4.96 -6.61 0.93
N GLY A 98 -5.17 -6.07 2.13
CA GLY A 98 -5.34 -6.84 3.35
C GLY A 98 -4.08 -6.99 4.21
N PHE A 99 -3.00 -6.25 3.93
CA PHE A 99 -1.80 -6.22 4.78
C PHE A 99 -2.04 -5.36 6.02
N ILE A 100 -2.96 -5.79 6.88
CA ILE A 100 -3.42 -5.08 8.07
C ILE A 100 -2.93 -5.82 9.32
N GLY A 101 -2.60 -5.06 10.37
CA GLY A 101 -2.18 -5.62 11.66
C GLY A 101 -0.69 -5.85 11.81
N ALA A 102 -0.31 -6.24 13.03
CA ALA A 102 1.09 -6.44 13.43
C ALA A 102 1.76 -7.60 12.68
N GLU A 103 1.00 -8.63 12.30
CA GLU A 103 1.47 -9.80 11.57
C GLU A 103 2.11 -9.47 10.22
N TYR A 104 1.57 -8.45 9.53
CA TYR A 104 2.09 -8.00 8.23
C TYR A 104 3.14 -6.88 8.34
N LYS A 105 3.53 -6.48 9.55
CA LYS A 105 4.50 -5.38 9.76
C LYS A 105 5.83 -5.64 9.06
N GLY A 106 6.37 -6.85 9.18
CA GLY A 106 7.61 -7.25 8.51
C GLY A 106 7.48 -7.21 6.99
N GLU A 107 6.40 -7.74 6.45
CA GLU A 107 6.12 -7.78 5.01
C GLU A 107 5.92 -6.37 4.43
N ARG A 108 5.16 -5.51 5.13
CA ARG A 108 5.03 -4.09 4.74
C ARG A 108 6.39 -3.39 4.72
N LYS A 109 7.25 -3.63 5.71
CA LYS A 109 8.60 -3.05 5.76
C LYS A 109 9.44 -3.47 4.54
N ILE A 110 9.37 -4.74 4.16
CA ILE A 110 10.05 -5.26 2.96
C ILE A 110 9.53 -4.59 1.69
N LEU A 111 8.20 -4.55 1.52
CA LEU A 111 7.55 -3.99 0.33
C LEU A 111 7.67 -2.46 0.20
N LEU A 112 7.92 -1.76 1.31
CA LEU A 112 8.07 -0.30 1.32
C LEU A 112 9.53 0.17 1.29
N LYS A 113 10.52 -0.73 1.41
CA LYS A 113 11.93 -0.36 1.60
C LYS A 113 12.51 0.50 0.48
N ASN A 114 12.12 0.23 -0.78
CA ASN A 114 12.66 0.88 -1.97
C ASN A 114 11.91 2.15 -2.39
N LEU A 115 10.86 2.53 -1.66
CA LEU A 115 10.05 3.70 -1.97
C LEU A 115 10.49 4.92 -1.17
N SER A 116 10.36 6.10 -1.78
CA SER A 116 10.71 7.36 -1.16
C SER A 116 9.53 7.96 -0.37
N GLY A 117 9.85 8.81 0.61
CA GLY A 117 8.90 9.53 1.41
C GLY A 117 8.57 8.89 2.77
N SER A 118 7.56 9.41 3.43
CA SER A 118 7.07 8.94 4.72
C SER A 118 5.89 7.98 4.56
N SER A 119 5.88 6.88 5.32
CA SER A 119 4.74 5.97 5.33
C SER A 119 3.57 6.50 6.18
N ALA A 120 3.83 7.45 7.08
CA ALA A 120 2.84 7.97 8.03
C ALA A 120 2.06 9.19 7.50
N PHE A 121 2.67 10.03 6.67
CA PHE A 121 2.09 11.31 6.26
C PHE A 121 1.90 11.39 4.75
N LYS A 122 0.71 11.78 4.31
CA LYS A 122 0.39 11.94 2.88
C LYS A 122 1.27 12.98 2.18
N ASN A 123 1.52 14.11 2.83
CA ASN A 123 2.26 15.24 2.29
C ASN A 123 3.74 15.26 2.73
N GLY A 124 4.31 14.13 3.13
CA GLY A 124 5.64 14.03 3.73
C GLY A 124 5.65 14.38 5.22
N GLU A 125 6.81 14.26 5.85
CA GLU A 125 6.94 14.63 7.25
C GLU A 125 6.61 16.12 7.42
N PRO A 126 5.87 16.51 8.48
CA PRO A 126 5.71 17.91 8.80
C PRO A 126 7.11 18.48 8.99
N LYS A 127 7.46 19.52 8.23
CA LYS A 127 8.70 20.25 8.44
C LYS A 127 8.70 20.70 9.90
N SER A 128 9.61 20.21 10.69
CA SER A 128 9.82 20.56 12.09
C SER A 128 10.43 21.97 12.22
N GLU A 129 9.89 22.94 11.49
CA GLU A 129 10.38 24.30 11.42
C GLU A 129 9.53 25.29 12.21
N MET A 130 8.74 24.81 13.18
CA MET A 130 8.05 25.70 14.13
C MET A 130 7.93 25.08 15.52
N LEU A 131 9.07 24.72 16.10
CA LEU A 131 9.23 24.68 17.55
C LEU A 131 10.64 25.16 17.85
N ARG A 132 10.89 26.45 17.66
CA ARG A 132 11.85 27.13 18.52
C ARG A 132 11.24 27.06 19.91
N PRO A 133 11.86 26.40 20.89
CA PRO A 133 11.41 26.54 22.26
C PRO A 133 11.58 28.01 22.63
N GLU A 134 10.49 28.72 22.86
CA GLU A 134 10.51 29.95 23.64
C GLU A 134 11.23 29.64 24.96
N PRO A 135 12.03 30.56 25.50
CA PRO A 135 12.75 30.32 26.75
C PRO A 135 11.71 30.16 27.87
N VAL A 136 11.45 28.91 28.22
CA VAL A 136 10.54 28.56 29.32
C VAL A 136 11.13 29.00 30.63
N ASN A 137 10.39 29.86 31.31
CA ASN A 137 10.59 30.27 32.68
C ASN A 137 10.67 29.01 33.60
N PRO A 138 11.75 28.81 34.40
CA PRO A 138 11.99 27.56 35.14
C PRO A 138 11.03 27.32 36.33
N ALA A 139 9.95 28.07 36.47
CA ALA A 139 9.03 27.98 37.62
C ALA A 139 7.72 27.20 37.36
N MET A 140 7.51 26.59 36.17
CA MET A 140 6.38 25.70 35.91
C MET A 140 6.86 24.32 35.46
N ARG A 141 7.13 23.45 36.43
CA ARG A 141 7.10 22.01 36.23
C ARG A 141 5.65 21.58 36.11
N VAL A 142 5.14 21.53 34.91
CA VAL A 142 3.99 20.70 34.57
C VAL A 142 4.55 19.36 34.12
N ASP A 143 4.03 18.35 34.78
CA ASP A 143 4.23 16.93 34.53
C ASP A 143 4.24 16.67 33.00
N ALA A 144 5.30 16.07 32.51
CA ALA A 144 5.41 15.66 31.11
C ALA A 144 4.45 14.50 30.89
N GLY A 145 3.20 14.85 30.59
CA GLY A 145 2.23 13.90 30.09
C GLY A 145 2.77 13.19 28.86
N GLU A 146 2.72 11.88 28.89
CA GLU A 146 3.11 10.92 27.89
C GLU A 146 2.88 11.45 26.46
N HIS A 147 3.97 11.72 25.75
CA HIS A 147 3.93 11.74 24.29
C HIS A 147 3.56 10.32 23.85
N GLN A 148 2.29 10.07 23.58
CA GLN A 148 1.87 8.88 22.88
C GLN A 148 2.54 8.93 21.50
N GLU A 149 3.68 8.23 21.37
CA GLU A 149 4.16 7.86 20.05
C GLU A 149 3.01 7.15 19.34
N LEU A 150 2.55 7.74 18.24
CA LEU A 150 1.56 7.12 17.35
C LEU A 150 2.11 5.76 16.93
N THR A 151 1.64 4.71 17.57
CA THR A 151 2.05 3.35 17.23
C THR A 151 1.64 3.05 15.79
N GLU A 152 2.41 2.18 15.11
CA GLU A 152 2.07 1.80 13.73
C GLU A 152 0.65 1.23 13.61
N GLU A 153 0.13 0.62 14.68
CA GLU A 153 -1.25 0.11 14.74
C GLU A 153 -2.27 1.23 14.67
N LEU A 154 -2.07 2.32 15.40
CA LEU A 154 -2.95 3.49 15.37
C LEU A 154 -2.90 4.19 14.01
N LEU A 155 -1.72 4.24 13.39
CA LEU A 155 -1.58 4.77 12.04
C LEU A 155 -2.29 3.89 11.00
N ASP A 156 -2.26 2.58 11.15
CA ASP A 156 -3.00 1.65 10.29
C ASP A 156 -4.51 1.85 10.43
N GLU A 157 -5.04 2.01 11.64
CA GLU A 157 -6.47 2.28 11.87
C GLU A 157 -6.92 3.61 11.23
N ILE A 158 -6.16 4.67 11.41
CA ILE A 158 -6.45 5.98 10.81
C ILE A 158 -6.45 5.87 9.28
N LEU A 159 -5.47 5.18 8.69
CA LEU A 159 -5.39 4.98 7.25
C LEU A 159 -6.53 4.13 6.70
N ILE A 160 -6.95 3.08 7.42
CA ILE A 160 -8.09 2.24 7.04
C ILE A 160 -9.37 3.07 7.04
N GLN A 161 -9.60 3.91 8.06
CA GLN A 161 -10.75 4.80 8.11
C GLN A 161 -10.77 5.79 6.94
N GLN A 162 -9.64 6.38 6.58
CA GLN A 162 -9.53 7.29 5.44
C GLN A 162 -9.76 6.59 4.10
N VAL A 163 -9.26 5.37 3.95
CA VAL A 163 -9.46 4.55 2.75
C VAL A 163 -10.93 4.18 2.58
N ASN A 164 -11.61 3.79 3.67
CA ASN A 164 -13.03 3.42 3.66
C ASN A 164 -13.94 4.64 3.45
N ALA A 165 -13.62 5.79 4.02
CA ALA A 165 -14.37 7.03 3.82
C ALA A 165 -14.28 7.54 2.36
N GLY A 166 -13.17 7.27 1.66
CA GLY A 166 -13.02 7.60 0.24
C GLY A 166 -13.80 6.71 -0.72
N MET A 167 -14.38 5.62 -0.28
CA MET A 167 -15.18 4.69 -1.11
C MET A 167 -16.69 4.95 -1.03
N GLY A 168 -17.16 5.82 -0.12
CA GLY A 168 -18.58 6.14 0.07
C GLY A 168 -19.16 7.23 -0.82
N GLY A 169 -18.39 7.80 -1.74
CA GLY A 169 -18.79 8.97 -2.52
C GLY A 169 -19.07 8.71 -4.01
N ALA A 170 -19.83 7.68 -4.38
CA ALA A 170 -20.31 7.52 -5.76
C ALA A 170 -21.59 6.67 -5.83
N ALA A 171 -22.63 7.11 -5.12
CA ALA A 171 -23.99 6.66 -5.36
C ALA A 171 -24.93 7.81 -4.97
N ASP A 172 -25.14 8.71 -5.91
CA ASP A 172 -26.44 9.40 -6.08
C ASP A 172 -26.37 10.27 -7.32
N GLY A 173 -27.32 10.11 -8.19
CA GLY A 173 -27.57 11.02 -9.29
C GLY A 173 -27.86 10.34 -10.62
N ILE A 174 -28.89 9.49 -10.67
CA ILE A 174 -29.69 9.36 -11.89
C ILE A 174 -31.16 9.46 -11.48
N SER A 175 -31.70 10.66 -11.60
CA SER A 175 -33.13 10.88 -11.76
C SER A 175 -33.35 11.65 -13.04
N GLU A 176 -34.24 11.06 -13.88
CA GLU A 176 -34.90 11.58 -15.09
C GLU A 176 -34.06 11.69 -16.35
#